data_449a222458fbc6050c9a35d58977ca9e
#
_entry.id   449a222458fbc6050c9a35d58977ca9e
#
_cell.length_a   1.000
_cell.length_b   1.000
_cell.length_c   1.000
_cell.angle_alpha   90.00
_cell.angle_beta   90.00
_cell.angle_gamma   90.00
#
_symmetry.space_group_name_H-M   'P 1'
#
loop_
_entity.id
_entity.type
_entity.pdbx_description
1 polymer ?
#
loop_
_entity_poly.entity_id
_entity_poly.type
_entity_poly.pdbx_seq_one_letter_code
_entity_poly.pdbx_strand_id
1 'polypeptide(L)'
;PTLEVRVRITRGHTLAAVACAGVLALSACSESDDGGGSSAGGDLDIDCVSGTLSGEGSSFQKNAITEWGKLYQQACPDATINYNATGSGAGISQFIANQVDWAGSDSALKDDEVADAAARCNDNEAWNLPMVSGAIGVTYNVEGLDVLVLTPDVIAQIFLGEVTNWDDAAIADLNPDAALPSEAITVFYRADESGTTDNFTKYLNAAAPSVWTADPGKAWPSGATGEGKGQSAGILEAVSAN
;
A
#
# COMPACT_ATOMS: atom_id res chain seq x y z
N PRO A 1 -21.16 -7.38 16.61
CA PRO A 1 -20.30 -8.54 16.52
C PRO A 1 -18.93 -8.10 16.02
N THR A 2 -18.04 -7.94 16.97
CA THR A 2 -16.64 -7.55 16.77
C THR A 2 -15.88 -8.72 16.16
N LEU A 3 -15.33 -8.53 14.97
CA LEU A 3 -14.39 -9.47 14.37
C LEU A 3 -12.98 -9.10 14.88
N GLU A 4 -12.48 -9.88 15.84
CA GLU A 4 -11.08 -9.81 16.25
C GLU A 4 -10.23 -10.62 15.26
N VAL A 5 -9.41 -9.93 14.47
CA VAL A 5 -8.37 -10.57 13.65
C VAL A 5 -7.06 -10.54 14.44
N ARG A 6 -6.68 -11.67 15.05
CA ARG A 6 -5.38 -11.86 15.70
C ARG A 6 -4.38 -12.41 14.69
N VAL A 7 -3.42 -11.62 14.26
CA VAL A 7 -2.24 -12.10 13.53
C VAL A 7 -1.15 -12.45 14.54
N ARG A 8 -0.88 -13.75 14.73
CA ARG A 8 0.27 -14.22 15.53
C ARG A 8 1.47 -14.45 14.62
N ILE A 9 2.52 -13.65 14.78
CA ILE A 9 3.84 -13.94 14.22
C ILE A 9 4.63 -14.70 15.28
N THR A 10 4.78 -16.02 15.12
CA THR A 10 5.64 -16.86 15.97
C THR A 10 7.08 -16.84 15.44
N ARG A 11 7.99 -16.21 16.17
CA ARG A 11 9.42 -16.45 16.03
C ARG A 11 9.75 -17.78 16.68
N GLY A 12 10.03 -18.81 15.90
CA GLY A 12 10.53 -20.10 16.35
C GLY A 12 12.04 -20.21 16.13
N HIS A 13 12.81 -20.12 17.20
CA HIS A 13 14.17 -20.63 17.23
C HIS A 13 14.09 -22.09 17.71
N THR A 14 14.66 -23.02 16.98
CA THR A 14 15.44 -24.11 17.60
C THR A 14 16.15 -24.94 16.53
N LEU A 15 17.44 -25.01 16.67
CA LEU A 15 18.35 -26.01 16.12
C LEU A 15 18.06 -27.40 16.75
N ALA A 16 17.95 -28.44 15.92
CA ALA A 16 18.30 -29.79 16.33
C ALA A 16 18.71 -30.60 15.09
N ALA A 17 19.97 -30.92 15.04
CA ALA A 17 20.55 -31.89 14.12
C ALA A 17 20.22 -33.30 14.57
N VAL A 18 19.73 -34.17 13.69
CA VAL A 18 19.89 -35.64 13.85
C VAL A 18 20.12 -36.21 12.44
N ALA A 19 21.29 -36.80 12.30
CA ALA A 19 21.69 -37.63 11.16
C ALA A 19 21.03 -39.02 11.30
N CYS A 20 20.48 -39.54 10.19
CA CYS A 20 20.36 -40.98 9.97
C CYS A 20 20.53 -41.30 8.51
N ALA A 21 21.57 -42.02 8.22
CA ALA A 21 21.92 -42.62 6.95
C ALA A 21 21.00 -43.82 6.64
N GLY A 22 20.60 -43.95 5.40
CA GLY A 22 19.88 -45.13 4.90
C GLY A 22 19.95 -45.18 3.38
N VAL A 23 20.87 -45.94 2.89
CA VAL A 23 21.11 -46.29 1.50
C VAL A 23 20.00 -47.20 0.98
N LEU A 24 19.47 -46.96 -0.22
CA LEU A 24 19.08 -47.98 -1.18
C LEU A 24 19.01 -47.38 -2.59
N ALA A 25 19.80 -48.00 -3.44
CA ALA A 25 20.00 -47.67 -4.85
C ALA A 25 19.05 -48.44 -5.77
N LEU A 26 19.12 -48.03 -7.05
CA LEU A 26 18.66 -48.69 -8.28
C LEU A 26 17.21 -48.37 -8.68
N SER A 27 16.93 -47.88 -9.86
CA SER A 27 17.45 -48.17 -11.22
C SER A 27 16.94 -47.14 -12.20
N ALA A 28 17.81 -46.63 -13.00
CA ALA A 28 18.05 -46.89 -14.41
C ALA A 28 17.17 -46.09 -15.40
N CYS A 29 17.92 -45.20 -16.06
CA CYS A 29 17.92 -44.87 -17.49
C CYS A 29 16.60 -44.70 -18.26
N SER A 30 16.36 -43.48 -18.68
CA SER A 30 16.13 -43.21 -20.12
C SER A 30 16.61 -41.79 -20.43
N GLU A 31 17.48 -41.68 -21.38
CA GLU A 31 17.91 -40.44 -22.02
C GLU A 31 16.73 -39.75 -22.67
N SER A 32 16.61 -38.47 -22.43
CA SER A 32 16.29 -37.46 -23.45
C SER A 32 16.65 -36.11 -22.90
N ASP A 33 17.59 -35.45 -23.54
CA ASP A 33 17.87 -34.02 -23.45
C ASP A 33 16.59 -33.19 -23.46
N ASP A 34 16.42 -32.33 -22.46
CA ASP A 34 16.10 -30.92 -22.70
C ASP A 34 16.23 -30.19 -21.36
N GLY A 35 17.13 -29.22 -21.34
CA GLY A 35 17.31 -28.30 -20.22
C GLY A 35 16.08 -27.41 -20.01
N GLY A 36 15.20 -27.83 -19.14
CA GLY A 36 14.03 -27.06 -18.72
C GLY A 36 14.13 -26.75 -17.24
N GLY A 37 14.61 -25.56 -16.90
CA GLY A 37 14.38 -24.97 -15.57
C GLY A 37 12.88 -24.98 -15.27
N SER A 38 12.48 -25.60 -14.16
CA SER A 38 11.09 -25.58 -13.70
C SER A 38 10.70 -24.16 -13.33
N SER A 39 10.20 -23.41 -14.30
CA SER A 39 9.42 -22.20 -14.07
C SER A 39 8.09 -22.64 -13.46
N ALA A 40 7.81 -22.26 -12.22
CA ALA A 40 6.49 -22.36 -11.63
C ALA A 40 5.57 -21.27 -12.23
N GLY A 41 5.40 -21.28 -13.53
CA GLY A 41 4.47 -20.46 -14.30
C GLY A 41 3.83 -21.40 -15.30
N GLY A 42 2.53 -21.69 -15.13
CA GLY A 42 1.75 -22.31 -16.21
C GLY A 42 1.95 -21.48 -17.47
N ASP A 43 1.95 -22.17 -18.61
CA ASP A 43 2.02 -21.56 -19.93
C ASP A 43 0.81 -20.64 -20.10
N LEU A 44 0.97 -19.37 -19.66
CA LEU A 44 -0.02 -18.34 -19.88
C LEU A 44 0.13 -17.95 -21.36
N ASP A 45 -0.89 -18.23 -22.14
CA ASP A 45 -1.01 -17.72 -23.52
C ASP A 45 -1.18 -16.19 -23.42
N ILE A 46 -0.06 -15.49 -23.39
CA ILE A 46 -0.02 -14.03 -23.24
C ILE A 46 0.21 -13.42 -24.62
N ASP A 47 -0.74 -12.64 -25.07
CA ASP A 47 -0.56 -11.77 -26.24
C ASP A 47 0.47 -10.69 -25.93
N CYS A 48 1.71 -10.90 -26.37
CA CYS A 48 2.78 -9.95 -26.17
C CYS A 48 2.62 -8.71 -27.05
N VAL A 49 2.72 -7.56 -26.44
CA VAL A 49 2.89 -6.29 -27.16
C VAL A 49 4.37 -5.95 -27.25
N SER A 50 4.78 -5.20 -28.26
CA SER A 50 6.12 -4.63 -28.39
C SER A 50 6.11 -3.14 -28.09
N GLY A 51 7.23 -2.60 -27.62
CA GLY A 51 7.39 -1.18 -27.32
C GLY A 51 7.37 -0.86 -25.83
N THR A 52 7.23 0.42 -25.51
CA THR A 52 7.27 0.92 -24.14
C THR A 52 5.87 1.36 -23.69
N LEU A 53 5.43 0.89 -22.52
CA LEU A 53 4.25 1.37 -21.82
C LEU A 53 4.72 2.12 -20.58
N SER A 54 4.34 3.38 -20.48
CA SER A 54 4.69 4.27 -19.37
C SER A 54 3.49 4.52 -18.49
N GLY A 55 3.65 4.32 -17.20
CA GLY A 55 2.65 4.57 -16.18
C GLY A 55 3.16 5.44 -15.05
N GLU A 56 2.26 6.13 -14.39
CA GLU A 56 2.56 6.94 -13.21
C GLU A 56 1.43 6.85 -12.19
N GLY A 57 1.74 7.06 -10.89
CA GLY A 57 0.68 7.18 -9.90
C GLY A 57 0.97 6.56 -8.54
N SER A 58 0.03 5.80 -8.02
CA SER A 58 0.02 5.30 -6.65
C SER A 58 1.32 4.64 -6.21
N SER A 59 1.90 5.13 -5.12
CA SER A 59 3.06 4.49 -4.48
C SER A 59 2.70 3.22 -3.70
N PHE A 60 1.42 3.01 -3.38
CA PHE A 60 0.91 1.78 -2.77
C PHE A 60 1.06 0.59 -3.72
N GLN A 61 0.82 0.80 -5.03
CA GLN A 61 0.88 -0.25 -6.05
C GLN A 61 2.32 -0.56 -6.53
N LYS A 62 3.31 0.27 -6.17
CA LYS A 62 4.67 0.20 -6.72
C LYS A 62 5.27 -1.21 -6.73
N ASN A 63 5.22 -1.92 -5.60
CA ASN A 63 5.86 -3.22 -5.48
C ASN A 63 5.18 -4.28 -6.36
N ALA A 64 3.85 -4.27 -6.41
CA ALA A 64 3.08 -5.18 -7.27
C ALA A 64 3.37 -4.91 -8.75
N ILE A 65 3.31 -3.65 -9.18
CA ILE A 65 3.57 -3.25 -10.57
C ILE A 65 5.01 -3.58 -10.97
N THR A 66 5.98 -3.37 -10.08
CA THR A 66 7.38 -3.71 -10.34
C THR A 66 7.55 -5.21 -10.61
N GLU A 67 6.94 -6.05 -9.81
CA GLU A 67 7.04 -7.50 -9.99
C GLU A 67 6.25 -7.99 -11.22
N TRP A 68 5.05 -7.47 -11.45
CA TRP A 68 4.27 -7.79 -12.65
C TRP A 68 4.97 -7.35 -13.93
N GLY A 69 5.54 -6.14 -13.95
CA GLY A 69 6.31 -5.62 -15.08
C GLY A 69 7.51 -6.50 -15.40
N LYS A 70 8.25 -6.93 -14.35
CA LYS A 70 9.38 -7.86 -14.51
C LYS A 70 8.94 -9.22 -15.09
N LEU A 71 7.86 -9.81 -14.56
CA LEU A 71 7.34 -11.09 -15.05
C LEU A 71 6.83 -10.98 -16.50
N TYR A 72 6.13 -9.88 -16.81
CA TYR A 72 5.63 -9.64 -18.16
C TYR A 72 6.78 -9.45 -19.17
N GLN A 73 7.83 -8.70 -18.82
CA GLN A 73 8.99 -8.49 -19.68
C GLN A 73 9.82 -9.77 -19.87
N GLN A 74 9.79 -10.70 -18.90
CA GLN A 74 10.41 -12.02 -19.07
C GLN A 74 9.66 -12.88 -20.10
N ALA A 75 8.33 -12.81 -20.11
CA ALA A 75 7.48 -13.51 -21.07
C ALA A 75 7.46 -12.79 -22.45
N CYS A 76 7.56 -11.46 -22.45
CA CYS A 76 7.45 -10.60 -23.63
C CYS A 76 8.70 -9.70 -23.75
N PRO A 77 9.82 -10.21 -24.28
CA PRO A 77 11.11 -9.50 -24.28
C PRO A 77 11.13 -8.17 -25.06
N ASP A 78 10.22 -8.01 -26.00
CA ASP A 78 10.10 -6.78 -26.82
C ASP A 78 9.24 -5.69 -26.14
N ALA A 79 8.70 -5.97 -24.95
CA ALA A 79 7.93 -5.02 -24.15
C ALA A 79 8.79 -4.39 -23.06
N THR A 80 8.57 -3.10 -22.80
CA THR A 80 9.13 -2.37 -21.65
C THR A 80 8.00 -1.75 -20.85
N ILE A 81 7.93 -2.04 -19.56
CA ILE A 81 6.97 -1.45 -18.64
C ILE A 81 7.72 -0.51 -17.70
N ASN A 82 7.38 0.78 -17.76
CA ASN A 82 7.90 1.80 -16.85
C ASN A 82 6.80 2.27 -15.92
N TYR A 83 7.10 2.40 -14.64
CA TYR A 83 6.18 2.95 -13.65
C TYR A 83 6.87 3.93 -12.70
N ASN A 84 6.32 5.13 -12.60
CA ASN A 84 6.79 6.16 -11.68
C ASN A 84 5.80 6.33 -10.53
N ALA A 85 6.20 5.98 -9.32
CA ALA A 85 5.32 5.94 -8.16
C ALA A 85 5.28 7.29 -7.43
N THR A 86 4.60 8.30 -7.99
CA THR A 86 4.58 9.70 -7.52
C THR A 86 3.35 10.07 -6.68
N GLY A 87 2.36 9.20 -6.60
CA GLY A 87 1.08 9.41 -5.94
C GLY A 87 -0.10 9.40 -6.90
N SER A 88 -1.28 9.03 -6.39
CA SER A 88 -2.50 8.86 -7.22
C SER A 88 -2.89 10.13 -7.96
N GLY A 89 -2.82 11.29 -7.30
CA GLY A 89 -3.17 12.57 -7.92
C GLY A 89 -2.24 12.94 -9.09
N ALA A 90 -0.92 12.78 -8.90
CA ALA A 90 0.05 13.01 -9.97
C ALA A 90 -0.20 12.05 -11.16
N GLY A 91 -0.43 10.75 -10.90
CA GLY A 91 -0.72 9.78 -11.94
C GLY A 91 -1.95 10.14 -12.76
N ILE A 92 -3.06 10.51 -12.10
CA ILE A 92 -4.29 10.96 -12.78
C ILE A 92 -4.01 12.20 -13.64
N SER A 93 -3.31 13.21 -13.09
CA SER A 93 -2.98 14.43 -13.81
C SER A 93 -2.12 14.16 -15.06
N GLN A 94 -1.11 13.29 -14.94
CA GLN A 94 -0.24 12.91 -16.06
C GLN A 94 -0.99 12.10 -17.12
N PHE A 95 -1.93 11.25 -16.70
CA PHE A 95 -2.79 10.52 -17.63
C PHE A 95 -3.70 11.48 -18.42
N ILE A 96 -4.40 12.37 -17.74
CA ILE A 96 -5.26 13.39 -18.38
C ILE A 96 -4.46 14.27 -19.32
N ALA A 97 -3.24 14.67 -18.92
CA ALA A 97 -2.34 15.46 -19.76
C ALA A 97 -1.69 14.67 -20.93
N ASN A 98 -2.05 13.40 -21.11
CA ASN A 98 -1.49 12.51 -22.14
C ASN A 98 0.04 12.36 -22.08
N GLN A 99 0.61 12.40 -20.87
CA GLN A 99 2.05 12.22 -20.64
C GLN A 99 2.42 10.77 -20.37
N VAL A 100 1.45 9.95 -19.96
CA VAL A 100 1.62 8.52 -19.71
C VAL A 100 0.50 7.72 -20.36
N ASP A 101 0.73 6.44 -20.63
CA ASP A 101 -0.24 5.55 -21.26
C ASP A 101 -1.33 5.10 -20.30
N TRP A 102 -0.98 4.96 -19.02
CA TRP A 102 -1.89 4.54 -17.95
C TRP A 102 -1.52 5.18 -16.61
N ALA A 103 -2.47 5.20 -15.68
CA ALA A 103 -2.25 5.69 -14.32
C ALA A 103 -2.62 4.66 -13.27
N GLY A 104 -1.81 4.59 -12.19
CA GLY A 104 -2.15 3.85 -10.97
C GLY A 104 -2.84 4.79 -9.97
N SER A 105 -4.02 4.41 -9.47
CA SER A 105 -4.71 5.19 -8.44
C SER A 105 -5.37 4.28 -7.41
N ASP A 106 -5.32 4.66 -6.13
CA ASP A 106 -6.04 4.02 -5.04
C ASP A 106 -7.38 4.74 -4.77
N SER A 107 -7.67 5.79 -5.53
CA SER A 107 -8.92 6.56 -5.48
C SER A 107 -9.61 6.55 -6.84
N ALA A 108 -10.95 6.53 -6.83
CA ALA A 108 -11.72 6.78 -8.03
C ALA A 108 -11.46 8.20 -8.57
N LEU A 109 -11.67 8.36 -9.87
CA LEU A 109 -11.68 9.68 -10.49
C LEU A 109 -12.84 10.51 -9.89
N LYS A 110 -12.62 11.81 -9.71
CA LYS A 110 -13.67 12.79 -9.41
C LYS A 110 -14.45 13.10 -10.68
N ASP A 111 -15.62 13.70 -10.55
CA ASP A 111 -16.50 13.99 -11.69
C ASP A 111 -15.81 14.84 -12.79
N ASP A 112 -15.01 15.84 -12.38
CA ASP A 112 -14.20 16.64 -13.29
C ASP A 112 -13.06 15.83 -13.93
N GLU A 113 -12.37 14.99 -13.15
CA GLU A 113 -11.33 14.09 -13.65
C GLU A 113 -11.88 13.05 -14.64
N VAL A 114 -13.14 12.58 -14.45
CA VAL A 114 -13.81 11.65 -15.39
C VAL A 114 -14.02 12.32 -16.75
N ALA A 115 -14.52 13.58 -16.76
CA ALA A 115 -14.74 14.32 -17.99
C ALA A 115 -13.44 14.58 -18.76
N ASP A 116 -12.38 14.99 -18.06
CA ASP A 116 -11.07 15.26 -18.63
C ASP A 116 -10.39 13.97 -19.14
N ALA A 117 -10.52 12.88 -18.42
CA ALA A 117 -10.02 11.57 -18.85
C ALA A 117 -10.75 11.05 -20.11
N ALA A 118 -12.07 11.28 -20.21
CA ALA A 118 -12.82 10.95 -21.41
C ALA A 118 -12.38 11.79 -22.62
N ALA A 119 -12.15 13.09 -22.44
CA ALA A 119 -11.64 13.96 -23.51
C ALA A 119 -10.27 13.46 -24.02
N ARG A 120 -9.37 13.07 -23.13
CA ARG A 120 -8.08 12.44 -23.48
C ARG A 120 -8.27 11.14 -24.26
N CYS A 121 -9.32 10.39 -23.99
CA CYS A 121 -9.65 9.10 -24.62
C CYS A 121 -10.54 9.25 -25.87
N ASN A 122 -10.52 10.40 -26.54
CA ASN A 122 -11.36 10.71 -27.72
C ASN A 122 -12.88 10.56 -27.43
N ASP A 123 -13.31 11.13 -26.33
CA ASP A 123 -14.69 11.09 -25.82
C ASP A 123 -15.19 9.67 -25.42
N ASN A 124 -14.26 8.71 -25.23
CA ASN A 124 -14.58 7.43 -24.65
C ASN A 124 -14.27 7.44 -23.15
N GLU A 125 -15.05 6.67 -22.40
CA GLU A 125 -14.80 6.51 -20.97
C GLU A 125 -13.40 5.91 -20.70
N ALA A 126 -12.66 6.47 -19.74
CA ALA A 126 -11.42 5.88 -19.27
C ALA A 126 -11.73 4.63 -18.46
N TRP A 127 -11.07 3.53 -18.76
CA TRP A 127 -11.28 2.26 -18.06
C TRP A 127 -10.63 2.27 -16.68
N ASN A 128 -11.41 1.90 -15.67
CA ASN A 128 -10.94 1.69 -14.31
C ASN A 128 -10.87 0.19 -14.04
N LEU A 129 -9.64 -0.36 -14.02
CA LEU A 129 -9.40 -1.78 -13.82
C LEU A 129 -8.95 -2.02 -12.37
N PRO A 130 -9.69 -2.84 -11.57
CA PRO A 130 -9.23 -3.26 -10.25
C PRO A 130 -8.02 -4.19 -10.40
N MET A 131 -6.86 -3.79 -9.88
CA MET A 131 -5.61 -4.54 -10.03
C MET A 131 -5.12 -5.14 -8.71
N VAL A 132 -5.15 -4.37 -7.63
CA VAL A 132 -4.64 -4.80 -6.32
C VAL A 132 -5.50 -4.19 -5.22
N SER A 133 -5.73 -4.98 -4.17
CA SER A 133 -6.36 -4.46 -2.96
C SER A 133 -5.46 -4.71 -1.75
N GLY A 134 -5.53 -3.82 -0.76
CA GLY A 134 -4.79 -3.93 0.49
C GLY A 134 -5.39 -3.05 1.56
N ALA A 135 -5.11 -3.37 2.82
CA ALA A 135 -5.56 -2.56 3.93
C ALA A 135 -4.72 -1.29 4.07
N ILE A 136 -5.38 -0.19 4.43
CA ILE A 136 -4.72 1.00 4.94
C ILE A 136 -4.60 0.84 6.45
N GLY A 137 -3.37 0.94 6.96
CA GLY A 137 -3.07 0.84 8.39
C GLY A 137 -2.53 2.16 8.93
N VAL A 138 -2.82 2.44 10.19
CA VAL A 138 -2.12 3.45 10.98
C VAL A 138 -0.93 2.76 11.63
N THR A 139 0.27 3.17 11.25
CA THR A 139 1.52 2.65 11.80
C THR A 139 2.03 3.55 12.92
N TYR A 140 2.64 2.97 13.94
CA TYR A 140 3.27 3.70 15.05
C TYR A 140 4.59 3.05 15.43
N ASN A 141 5.46 3.82 16.09
CA ASN A 141 6.71 3.36 16.66
C ASN A 141 6.82 3.89 18.09
N VAL A 142 6.60 3.01 19.06
CA VAL A 142 6.67 3.32 20.49
C VAL A 142 7.38 2.17 21.20
N GLU A 143 8.46 2.46 21.91
CA GLU A 143 9.26 1.45 22.55
C GLU A 143 8.43 0.65 23.60
N GLY A 144 8.46 -0.66 23.50
CA GLY A 144 7.76 -1.57 24.43
C GLY A 144 6.25 -1.68 24.22
N LEU A 145 5.69 -1.09 23.17
CA LEU A 145 4.26 -1.13 22.85
C LEU A 145 4.00 -1.94 21.57
N ASP A 146 3.75 -3.25 21.73
CA ASP A 146 3.49 -4.16 20.61
C ASP A 146 2.05 -4.08 20.08
N VAL A 147 1.08 -3.72 20.93
CA VAL A 147 -0.34 -3.65 20.58
C VAL A 147 -0.93 -2.37 21.16
N LEU A 148 -1.59 -1.61 20.29
CA LEU A 148 -2.32 -0.41 20.63
C LEU A 148 -3.75 -0.51 20.11
N VAL A 149 -4.74 -0.25 20.97
CA VAL A 149 -6.15 -0.19 20.62
C VAL A 149 -6.58 1.27 20.53
N LEU A 150 -7.09 1.66 19.38
CA LEU A 150 -7.62 3.01 19.13
C LEU A 150 -9.02 2.91 18.52
N THR A 151 -9.91 3.82 18.91
CA THR A 151 -11.20 4.03 18.22
C THR A 151 -11.01 5.01 17.06
N PRO A 152 -11.93 5.04 16.08
CA PRO A 152 -11.91 6.05 15.01
C PRO A 152 -11.89 7.49 15.54
N ASP A 153 -12.62 7.78 16.62
CA ASP A 153 -12.66 9.11 17.24
C ASP A 153 -11.29 9.49 17.80
N VAL A 154 -10.61 8.58 18.51
CA VAL A 154 -9.26 8.83 19.06
C VAL A 154 -8.23 8.99 17.94
N ILE A 155 -8.33 8.19 16.88
CA ILE A 155 -7.48 8.38 15.68
C ILE A 155 -7.71 9.77 15.09
N ALA A 156 -8.96 10.19 14.92
CA ALA A 156 -9.28 11.51 14.40
C ALA A 156 -8.71 12.63 15.30
N GLN A 157 -8.85 12.52 16.62
CA GLN A 157 -8.32 13.48 17.61
C GLN A 157 -6.79 13.58 17.54
N ILE A 158 -6.07 12.46 17.37
CA ILE A 158 -4.62 12.45 17.18
C ILE A 158 -4.25 13.24 15.91
N PHE A 159 -4.90 12.94 14.79
CA PHE A 159 -4.61 13.61 13.51
C PHE A 159 -5.10 15.06 13.44
N LEU A 160 -6.00 15.49 14.35
CA LEU A 160 -6.39 16.90 14.54
C LEU A 160 -5.46 17.63 15.56
N GLY A 161 -4.61 16.91 16.28
CA GLY A 161 -3.73 17.47 17.31
C GLY A 161 -4.46 17.79 18.62
N GLU A 162 -5.59 17.17 18.87
CA GLU A 162 -6.34 17.26 20.13
C GLU A 162 -5.79 16.30 21.18
N VAL A 163 -5.37 15.10 20.76
CA VAL A 163 -4.61 14.11 21.55
C VAL A 163 -3.16 14.16 21.09
N THR A 164 -2.28 14.60 21.97
CA THR A 164 -0.88 14.92 21.60
C THR A 164 0.17 14.09 22.33
N ASN A 165 -0.22 13.27 23.29
CA ASN A 165 0.68 12.42 24.07
C ASN A 165 0.20 10.98 24.09
N TRP A 166 1.12 10.01 24.15
CA TRP A 166 0.76 8.59 24.18
C TRP A 166 0.02 8.18 25.46
N ASP A 167 0.30 8.83 26.61
CA ASP A 167 -0.36 8.59 27.91
C ASP A 167 -1.65 9.42 28.09
N ASP A 168 -2.19 10.04 27.05
CA ASP A 168 -3.47 10.74 27.12
C ASP A 168 -4.60 9.79 27.58
N ALA A 169 -5.51 10.30 28.38
CA ALA A 169 -6.61 9.51 28.93
C ALA A 169 -7.46 8.84 27.84
N ALA A 170 -7.64 9.49 26.69
CA ALA A 170 -8.38 8.91 25.56
C ALA A 170 -7.72 7.64 24.98
N ILE A 171 -6.40 7.52 25.08
CA ILE A 171 -5.65 6.34 24.69
C ILE A 171 -5.58 5.35 25.86
N ALA A 172 -5.27 5.82 27.08
CA ALA A 172 -5.06 4.99 28.25
C ALA A 172 -6.31 4.20 28.63
N ASP A 173 -7.49 4.79 28.55
CA ASP A 173 -8.77 4.14 28.85
C ASP A 173 -9.08 2.95 27.92
N LEU A 174 -8.55 2.98 26.69
CA LEU A 174 -8.66 1.88 25.70
C LEU A 174 -7.58 0.81 25.88
N ASN A 175 -6.52 1.13 26.62
CA ASN A 175 -5.33 0.30 26.77
C ASN A 175 -4.88 0.16 28.25
N PRO A 176 -5.76 -0.33 29.16
CA PRO A 176 -5.52 -0.28 30.60
C PRO A 176 -4.29 -1.10 31.07
N ASP A 177 -3.89 -2.09 30.27
CA ASP A 177 -2.75 -2.95 30.58
C ASP A 177 -1.45 -2.52 29.86
N ALA A 178 -1.49 -1.44 29.07
CA ALA A 178 -0.33 -0.96 28.33
C ALA A 178 0.50 0.03 29.17
N ALA A 179 1.82 -0.10 29.11
CA ALA A 179 2.74 0.88 29.66
C ALA A 179 2.94 2.03 28.68
N LEU A 180 2.01 2.97 28.63
CA LEU A 180 2.07 4.11 27.73
C LEU A 180 3.11 5.12 28.21
N PRO A 181 4.07 5.56 27.37
CA PRO A 181 5.05 6.54 27.75
C PRO A 181 4.45 7.94 27.77
N SER A 182 4.96 8.82 28.66
CA SER A 182 4.61 10.24 28.69
C SER A 182 5.42 11.01 27.65
N GLU A 183 5.20 10.66 26.38
CA GLU A 183 5.90 11.22 25.23
C GLU A 183 4.92 11.83 24.23
N ALA A 184 5.37 12.85 23.51
CA ALA A 184 4.55 13.52 22.50
C ALA A 184 4.38 12.62 21.27
N ILE A 185 3.18 12.65 20.69
CA ILE A 185 2.88 12.00 19.42
C ILE A 185 3.35 12.90 18.27
N THR A 186 4.22 12.39 17.42
CA THR A 186 4.57 13.03 16.15
C THR A 186 3.73 12.41 15.04
N VAL A 187 2.86 13.21 14.42
CA VAL A 187 1.99 12.75 13.33
C VAL A 187 2.68 12.93 11.99
N PHE A 188 2.64 11.91 11.15
CA PHE A 188 3.11 11.96 9.76
C PHE A 188 1.96 11.69 8.78
N TYR A 189 1.92 12.49 7.71
CA TYR A 189 0.92 12.35 6.64
C TYR A 189 1.56 12.45 5.25
N ARG A 190 0.82 12.08 4.21
CA ARG A 190 1.27 12.18 2.82
C ARG A 190 1.26 13.63 2.35
N ALA A 191 2.43 14.15 1.99
CA ALA A 191 2.58 15.49 1.42
C ALA A 191 2.12 15.59 -0.04
N ASP A 192 2.16 14.46 -0.75
CA ASP A 192 1.68 14.33 -2.13
C ASP A 192 0.17 14.00 -2.16
N GLU A 193 -0.50 14.28 -3.26
CA GLU A 193 -1.88 13.87 -3.48
C GLU A 193 -1.99 12.35 -3.59
N SER A 194 -2.53 11.73 -2.54
CA SER A 194 -2.51 10.30 -2.30
C SER A 194 -3.91 9.69 -2.25
N GLY A 195 -4.12 8.61 -2.99
CA GLY A 195 -5.33 7.81 -2.84
C GLY A 195 -5.45 7.15 -1.47
N THR A 196 -4.32 6.86 -0.79
CA THR A 196 -4.31 6.41 0.61
C THR A 196 -4.90 7.49 1.52
N THR A 197 -4.50 8.76 1.35
CA THR A 197 -5.08 9.89 2.09
C THR A 197 -6.59 10.02 1.83
N ASP A 198 -7.02 9.93 0.59
CA ASP A 198 -8.45 10.01 0.23
C ASP A 198 -9.27 8.91 0.93
N ASN A 199 -8.81 7.66 0.90
CA ASN A 199 -9.52 6.57 1.56
C ASN A 199 -9.47 6.68 3.10
N PHE A 200 -8.35 7.14 3.67
CA PHE A 200 -8.23 7.36 5.10
C PHE A 200 -9.17 8.48 5.60
N THR A 201 -9.23 9.59 4.88
CA THR A 201 -10.12 10.71 5.24
C THR A 201 -11.59 10.35 5.03
N LYS A 202 -11.94 9.55 4.00
CA LYS A 202 -13.28 8.95 3.85
C LYS A 202 -13.65 8.05 5.03
N TYR A 203 -12.70 7.23 5.48
CA TYR A 203 -12.92 6.38 6.65
C TYR A 203 -13.19 7.20 7.91
N LEU A 204 -12.37 8.21 8.21
CA LEU A 204 -12.56 9.06 9.38
C LEU A 204 -13.88 9.85 9.32
N ASN A 205 -14.23 10.39 8.14
CA ASN A 205 -15.49 11.11 7.94
C ASN A 205 -16.71 10.18 8.15
N ALA A 206 -16.62 8.91 7.78
CA ALA A 206 -17.71 7.95 7.98
C ALA A 206 -17.75 7.35 9.41
N ALA A 207 -16.58 7.09 10.02
CA ALA A 207 -16.48 6.37 11.29
C ALA A 207 -16.41 7.28 12.53
N ALA A 208 -15.96 8.54 12.35
CA ALA A 208 -15.86 9.56 13.41
C ALA A 208 -16.47 10.91 12.96
N PRO A 209 -17.72 10.97 12.45
CA PRO A 209 -18.28 12.17 11.82
C PRO A 209 -18.47 13.35 12.77
N SER A 210 -18.50 13.10 14.08
CA SER A 210 -18.60 14.15 15.11
C SER A 210 -17.26 14.82 15.44
N VAL A 211 -16.15 14.17 15.09
CA VAL A 211 -14.78 14.63 15.35
C VAL A 211 -14.12 15.08 14.04
N TRP A 212 -14.13 14.21 13.02
CA TRP A 212 -13.54 14.49 11.72
C TRP A 212 -14.57 15.09 10.77
N THR A 213 -14.55 16.41 10.62
CA THR A 213 -15.52 17.16 9.79
C THR A 213 -14.94 17.62 8.45
N ALA A 214 -13.64 17.35 8.20
CA ALA A 214 -13.02 17.70 6.94
C ALA A 214 -13.56 16.83 5.79
N ASP A 215 -13.74 17.45 4.63
CA ASP A 215 -14.12 16.72 3.41
C ASP A 215 -13.01 15.73 3.00
N PRO A 216 -13.40 14.52 2.54
CA PRO A 216 -12.44 13.56 2.01
C PRO A 216 -11.72 14.08 0.77
N GLY A 217 -10.45 13.67 0.62
CA GLY A 217 -9.67 14.07 -0.55
C GLY A 217 -8.27 13.49 -0.61
N LYS A 218 -7.63 13.61 -1.79
CA LYS A 218 -6.26 13.15 -2.02
C LYS A 218 -5.22 14.02 -1.28
N ALA A 219 -5.52 15.32 -1.07
CA ALA A 219 -4.69 16.24 -0.30
C ALA A 219 -4.98 16.16 1.19
N TRP A 220 -3.95 16.33 2.03
CA TRP A 220 -4.13 16.40 3.48
C TRP A 220 -4.93 17.66 3.88
N PRO A 221 -5.96 17.54 4.72
CA PRO A 221 -6.79 18.69 5.09
C PRO A 221 -6.02 19.75 5.87
N SER A 222 -6.26 21.02 5.57
CA SER A 222 -5.58 22.16 6.22
C SER A 222 -5.87 22.31 7.71
N GLY A 223 -6.92 21.69 8.22
CA GLY A 223 -7.28 21.68 9.65
C GLY A 223 -6.63 20.55 10.46
N ALA A 224 -5.99 19.61 9.80
CA ALA A 224 -5.31 18.48 10.45
C ALA A 224 -3.82 18.77 10.64
N THR A 225 -3.22 18.14 11.67
CA THR A 225 -1.83 18.37 12.08
C THR A 225 -0.87 17.37 11.45
N GLY A 226 0.43 17.57 11.68
CA GLY A 226 1.50 16.63 11.37
C GLY A 226 2.55 17.16 10.42
N GLU A 227 3.50 16.29 10.07
CA GLU A 227 4.56 16.53 9.11
C GLU A 227 4.32 15.77 7.80
N GLY A 228 4.38 16.49 6.68
CA GLY A 228 4.21 15.88 5.35
C GLY A 228 5.44 15.09 4.91
N LYS A 229 5.22 13.83 4.48
CA LYS A 229 6.26 12.97 3.89
C LYS A 229 5.81 12.47 2.52
N GLY A 230 6.75 12.42 1.59
CA GLY A 230 6.47 11.99 0.22
C GLY A 230 6.30 10.48 0.11
N GLN A 231 5.24 10.04 -0.55
CA GLN A 231 4.99 8.63 -0.88
C GLN A 231 4.84 7.71 0.35
N SER A 232 4.48 6.45 0.14
CA SER A 232 4.35 5.46 1.23
C SER A 232 5.69 5.16 1.91
N ALA A 233 6.79 5.16 1.15
CA ALA A 233 8.12 4.89 1.69
C ALA A 233 8.58 5.99 2.66
N GLY A 234 8.32 7.26 2.34
CA GLY A 234 8.66 8.37 3.23
C GLY A 234 7.90 8.38 4.55
N ILE A 235 6.64 7.90 4.56
CA ILE A 235 5.88 7.69 5.80
C ILE A 235 6.55 6.60 6.64
N LEU A 236 6.86 5.43 6.05
CA LEU A 236 7.49 4.33 6.78
C LEU A 236 8.87 4.71 7.34
N GLU A 237 9.68 5.42 6.56
CA GLU A 237 10.98 5.92 7.00
C GLU A 237 10.83 6.89 8.19
N ALA A 238 9.90 7.86 8.10
CA ALA A 238 9.69 8.84 9.15
C ALA A 238 9.20 8.18 10.46
N VAL A 239 8.24 7.25 10.39
CA VAL A 239 7.74 6.52 11.56
C VAL A 239 8.82 5.62 12.16
N SER A 240 9.65 4.98 11.34
CA SER A 240 10.72 4.09 11.84
C SER A 240 11.88 4.85 12.50
N ALA A 241 12.06 6.12 12.17
CA ALA A 241 13.15 6.97 12.67
C ALA A 241 12.77 7.84 13.89
N ASN A 242 11.49 7.86 14.26
CA ASN A 242 10.95 8.72 15.33
C ASN A 242 10.74 8.03 16.67
#